data_f14bef83bca3eadb26cd1b1b4906f1ff
#
_entry.id   f14bef83bca3eadb26cd1b1b4906f1ff
#
_cell.length_a   1.000
_cell.length_b   1.000
_cell.length_c   1.000
_cell.angle_alpha   90.00
_cell.angle_beta   90.00
_cell.angle_gamma   90.00
#
_symmetry.space_group_name_H-M   'P 1'
#
loop_
_entity.id
_entity.type
_entity.pdbx_description
1 polymer ?
#
loop_
_entity_poly.entity_id
_entity_poly.type
_entity_poly.pdbx_seq_one_letter_code
_entity_poly.pdbx_strand_id
1 'polypeptide(L)'
;MSARVLIVDDHAPFRALARRLLTADGFDIVGEAADGASAIDAARALRPDVVLLDVQLPDLDGFRVAEALNDDPRSPAVVLVSSRSGGDYGSRLTSSPARGFIPKADLSGEGLQRVLDGLAS
;
A
#
# COMPACT_ATOMS: atom_id res chain seq x y z
N MET A 1 11.09 4.66 -16.04
CA MET A 1 10.31 3.43 -15.88
C MET A 1 9.26 3.63 -14.82
N SER A 2 8.07 3.10 -15.05
CA SER A 2 6.96 3.25 -14.11
C SER A 2 7.02 2.17 -13.03
N ALA A 3 6.88 2.56 -11.78
CA ALA A 3 6.72 1.59 -10.70
C ALA A 3 5.37 0.87 -10.85
N ARG A 4 5.38 -0.42 -10.62
CA ARG A 4 4.21 -1.28 -10.71
C ARG A 4 3.55 -1.37 -9.34
N VAL A 5 2.28 -1.00 -9.26
CA VAL A 5 1.55 -0.85 -7.99
C VAL A 5 0.37 -1.81 -7.90
N LEU A 6 0.26 -2.50 -6.79
CA LEU A 6 -0.93 -3.25 -6.40
C LEU A 6 -1.69 -2.42 -5.35
N ILE A 7 -2.97 -2.17 -5.58
CA ILE A 7 -3.81 -1.43 -4.65
C ILE A 7 -4.65 -2.40 -3.83
N VAL A 8 -4.55 -2.32 -2.51
CA VAL A 8 -5.26 -3.22 -1.59
C VAL A 8 -6.14 -2.42 -0.64
N ASP A 9 -7.45 -2.53 -0.82
CA ASP A 9 -8.44 -1.83 -0.02
C ASP A 9 -9.80 -2.48 -0.25
N ASP A 10 -10.60 -2.70 0.80
CA ASP A 10 -11.93 -3.29 0.65
C ASP A 10 -12.97 -2.29 0.13
N HIS A 11 -12.61 -1.01 0.04
CA HIS A 11 -13.49 0.07 -0.39
C HIS A 11 -13.30 0.37 -1.88
N ALA A 12 -14.18 -0.15 -2.71
CA ALA A 12 -14.06 -0.01 -4.17
C ALA A 12 -13.93 1.44 -4.65
N PRO A 13 -14.68 2.43 -4.10
CA PRO A 13 -14.50 3.82 -4.52
C PRO A 13 -13.09 4.34 -4.26
N PHE A 14 -12.46 3.94 -3.16
CA PHE A 14 -11.08 4.35 -2.90
C PHE A 14 -10.12 3.71 -3.90
N ARG A 15 -10.31 2.42 -4.23
CA ARG A 15 -9.46 1.77 -5.23
C ARG A 15 -9.53 2.50 -6.57
N ALA A 16 -10.74 2.89 -6.99
CA ALA A 16 -10.93 3.63 -8.24
C ALA A 16 -10.25 4.99 -8.20
N LEU A 17 -10.36 5.72 -7.08
CA LEU A 17 -9.70 7.00 -6.92
C LEU A 17 -8.18 6.86 -6.95
N ALA A 18 -7.64 5.91 -6.20
CA ALA A 18 -6.21 5.68 -6.13
C ALA A 18 -5.65 5.31 -7.52
N ARG A 19 -6.36 4.46 -8.26
CA ARG A 19 -5.96 4.10 -9.62
C ARG A 19 -5.85 5.32 -10.51
N ARG A 20 -6.84 6.21 -10.47
CA ARG A 20 -6.83 7.43 -11.29
C ARG A 20 -5.68 8.37 -10.90
N LEU A 21 -5.53 8.63 -9.60
CA LEU A 21 -4.50 9.53 -9.11
C LEU A 21 -3.10 9.03 -9.45
N LEU A 22 -2.83 7.76 -9.20
CA LEU A 22 -1.50 7.21 -9.41
C LEU A 22 -1.18 7.01 -10.88
N THR A 23 -2.15 6.59 -11.69
CA THR A 23 -1.96 6.45 -13.12
C THR A 23 -1.64 7.80 -13.76
N ALA A 24 -2.33 8.87 -13.33
CA ALA A 24 -2.08 10.21 -13.84
C ALA A 24 -0.65 10.68 -13.55
N ASP A 25 -0.05 10.20 -12.46
CA ASP A 25 1.31 10.57 -12.07
C ASP A 25 2.38 9.57 -12.54
N GLY A 26 2.02 8.66 -13.44
CA GLY A 26 2.98 7.79 -14.11
C GLY A 26 3.19 6.41 -13.49
N PHE A 27 2.42 6.06 -12.45
CA PHE A 27 2.48 4.71 -11.89
C PHE A 27 1.69 3.73 -12.75
N ASP A 28 2.15 2.49 -12.78
CA ASP A 28 1.49 1.41 -13.51
C ASP A 28 0.70 0.53 -12.52
N ILE A 29 -0.61 0.63 -12.54
CA ILE A 29 -1.46 -0.15 -11.64
C ILE A 29 -1.66 -1.54 -12.23
N VAL A 30 -1.03 -2.53 -11.62
CA VAL A 30 -1.01 -3.91 -12.14
C VAL A 30 -2.13 -4.78 -11.57
N GLY A 31 -2.79 -4.34 -10.51
CA GLY A 31 -3.91 -5.09 -9.94
C GLY A 31 -4.51 -4.42 -8.74
N GLU A 32 -5.61 -5.00 -8.26
CA GLU A 32 -6.33 -4.57 -7.06
C GLU A 32 -6.72 -5.81 -6.25
N ALA A 33 -6.80 -5.65 -4.95
CA ALA A 33 -7.29 -6.68 -4.05
C ALA A 33 -8.17 -6.05 -2.99
N ALA A 34 -9.17 -6.79 -2.50
CA ALA A 34 -10.16 -6.27 -1.55
C ALA A 34 -9.96 -6.81 -0.13
N ASP A 35 -9.08 -7.75 0.08
CA ASP A 35 -8.80 -8.34 1.39
C ASP A 35 -7.34 -8.80 1.50
N GLY A 36 -6.95 -9.21 2.71
CA GLY A 36 -5.57 -9.58 2.98
C GLY A 36 -5.12 -10.85 2.25
N ALA A 37 -5.95 -11.87 2.22
CA ALA A 37 -5.60 -13.14 1.59
C ALA A 37 -5.40 -12.96 0.08
N SER A 38 -6.31 -12.28 -0.60
CA SER A 38 -6.17 -12.02 -2.02
C SER A 38 -5.01 -11.07 -2.32
N ALA A 39 -4.70 -10.16 -1.40
CA ALA A 39 -3.54 -9.27 -1.54
C ALA A 39 -2.24 -10.06 -1.56
N ILE A 40 -2.09 -11.04 -0.66
CA ILE A 40 -0.89 -11.87 -0.60
C ILE A 40 -0.76 -12.69 -1.87
N ASP A 41 -1.85 -13.32 -2.33
CA ASP A 41 -1.85 -14.10 -3.57
C ASP A 41 -1.52 -13.22 -4.79
N ALA A 42 -2.13 -12.04 -4.87
CA ALA A 42 -1.89 -11.11 -5.98
C ALA A 42 -0.44 -10.62 -6.00
N ALA A 43 0.12 -10.31 -4.83
CA ALA A 43 1.51 -9.88 -4.74
C ALA A 43 2.48 -10.96 -5.21
N ARG A 44 2.21 -12.22 -4.87
CA ARG A 44 3.03 -13.34 -5.32
C ARG A 44 2.92 -13.58 -6.83
N ALA A 45 1.71 -13.42 -7.39
CA ALA A 45 1.47 -13.63 -8.80
C ALA A 45 1.97 -12.48 -9.68
N LEU A 46 1.72 -11.26 -9.26
CA LEU A 46 1.99 -10.06 -10.06
C LEU A 46 3.38 -9.47 -9.82
N ARG A 47 3.96 -9.72 -8.65
CA ARG A 47 5.26 -9.20 -8.24
C ARG A 47 5.35 -7.68 -8.44
N PRO A 48 4.48 -6.92 -7.77
CA PRO A 48 4.53 -5.46 -7.88
C PRO A 48 5.79 -4.89 -7.24
N ASP A 49 6.16 -3.69 -7.64
CA ASP A 49 7.22 -2.94 -6.97
C ASP A 49 6.73 -2.33 -5.67
N VAL A 50 5.45 -1.98 -5.63
CA VAL A 50 4.82 -1.28 -4.51
C VAL A 50 3.46 -1.90 -4.22
N VAL A 51 3.13 -2.06 -2.94
CA VAL A 51 1.78 -2.39 -2.50
C VAL A 51 1.25 -1.22 -1.69
N LEU A 52 0.18 -0.60 -2.18
CA LEU A 52 -0.55 0.42 -1.45
C LEU A 52 -1.62 -0.31 -0.65
N LEU A 53 -1.51 -0.32 0.67
CA LEU A 53 -2.18 -1.29 1.53
C LEU A 53 -2.97 -0.60 2.64
N ASP A 54 -4.28 -0.81 2.65
CA ASP A 54 -5.13 -0.34 3.75
C ASP A 54 -4.77 -1.08 5.04
N VAL A 55 -4.68 -0.35 6.14
CA VAL A 55 -4.45 -0.92 7.46
C VAL A 55 -5.63 -1.79 7.90
N GLN A 56 -6.86 -1.40 7.54
CA GLN A 56 -8.08 -2.10 7.97
C GLN A 56 -8.69 -2.89 6.83
N LEU A 57 -8.48 -4.19 6.83
CA LEU A 57 -9.06 -5.11 5.85
C LEU A 57 -10.04 -6.06 6.57
N PRO A 58 -11.00 -6.67 5.85
CA PRO A 58 -12.04 -7.47 6.49
C PRO A 58 -11.57 -8.77 7.14
N ASP A 59 -10.47 -9.34 6.65
CA ASP A 59 -9.97 -10.64 7.12
C ASP A 59 -8.70 -10.55 7.95
N LEU A 60 -7.76 -9.68 7.55
CA LEU A 60 -6.47 -9.49 8.22
C LEU A 60 -6.22 -7.99 8.38
N ASP A 61 -5.51 -7.58 9.41
CA ASP A 61 -5.08 -6.19 9.45
C ASP A 61 -3.88 -5.98 8.50
N GLY A 62 -3.74 -4.76 8.01
CA GLY A 62 -2.69 -4.43 7.02
C GLY A 62 -1.28 -4.62 7.55
N PHE A 63 -1.06 -4.46 8.85
CA PHE A 63 0.26 -4.71 9.43
C PHE A 63 0.67 -6.17 9.28
N ARG A 64 -0.27 -7.10 9.43
CA ARG A 64 -0.01 -8.52 9.22
C ARG A 64 0.27 -8.86 7.78
N VAL A 65 -0.45 -8.24 6.85
CA VAL A 65 -0.18 -8.40 5.43
C VAL A 65 1.21 -7.88 5.08
N ALA A 66 1.59 -6.72 5.63
CA ALA A 66 2.92 -6.15 5.42
C ALA A 66 4.02 -7.11 5.90
N GLU A 67 3.83 -7.73 7.06
CA GLU A 67 4.78 -8.71 7.58
C GLU A 67 4.89 -9.93 6.66
N ALA A 68 3.76 -10.46 6.19
CA ALA A 68 3.74 -11.62 5.30
C ALA A 68 4.45 -11.31 3.98
N LEU A 69 4.24 -10.13 3.43
CA LEU A 69 4.90 -9.71 2.19
C LEU A 69 6.39 -9.50 2.38
N ASN A 70 6.80 -9.05 3.56
CA ASN A 70 8.20 -8.80 3.86
C ASN A 70 9.02 -10.10 3.99
N ASP A 71 8.37 -11.23 4.22
CA ASP A 71 9.06 -12.52 4.33
C ASP A 71 9.56 -13.04 2.98
N ASP A 72 9.07 -12.50 1.89
CA ASP A 72 9.51 -12.88 0.55
C ASP A 72 10.84 -12.18 0.23
N PRO A 73 11.87 -12.89 -0.29
CA PRO A 73 13.12 -12.26 -0.70
C PRO A 73 12.95 -11.15 -1.74
N ARG A 74 11.86 -11.19 -2.49
CA ARG A 74 11.50 -10.15 -3.47
C ARG A 74 10.36 -9.28 -2.96
N SER A 75 10.40 -8.96 -1.67
CA SER A 75 9.32 -8.20 -1.06
C SER A 75 9.13 -6.84 -1.73
N PRO A 76 7.89 -6.45 -2.01
CA PRO A 76 7.60 -5.11 -2.54
C PRO A 76 7.78 -4.06 -1.45
N ALA A 77 7.88 -2.81 -1.85
CA ALA A 77 7.76 -1.71 -0.91
C ALA A 77 6.30 -1.59 -0.50
N VAL A 78 6.01 -1.72 0.79
CA VAL A 78 4.64 -1.59 1.30
C VAL A 78 4.44 -0.19 1.83
N VAL A 79 3.39 0.48 1.36
CA VAL A 79 2.98 1.79 1.86
C VAL A 79 1.58 1.66 2.43
N LEU A 80 1.45 1.92 3.72
CA LEU A 80 0.16 1.79 4.40
C LEU A 80 -0.69 3.04 4.19
N VAL A 81 -1.99 2.84 4.02
CA VAL A 81 -2.97 3.93 3.96
C VAL A 81 -4.09 3.65 4.94
N SER A 82 -4.73 4.70 5.43
CA SER A 82 -5.88 4.56 6.32
C SER A 82 -6.68 5.85 6.33
N SER A 83 -7.97 5.74 6.64
CA SER A 83 -8.81 6.90 6.92
C SER A 83 -8.49 7.51 8.29
N ARG A 84 -7.76 6.79 9.14
CA ARG A 84 -7.28 7.31 10.43
C ARG A 84 -5.90 7.96 10.27
N SER A 85 -5.55 8.84 11.21
CA SER A 85 -4.21 9.44 11.22
C SER A 85 -3.16 8.43 11.68
N GLY A 86 -1.90 8.67 11.32
CA GLY A 86 -0.80 7.80 11.76
C GLY A 86 -0.65 7.71 13.27
N GLY A 87 -1.01 8.79 13.99
CA GLY A 87 -0.95 8.81 15.45
C GLY A 87 -1.87 7.79 16.12
N ASP A 88 -2.94 7.37 15.45
CA ASP A 88 -3.88 6.38 15.99
C ASP A 88 -3.28 4.98 16.08
N TYR A 89 -2.19 4.71 15.38
CA TYR A 89 -1.54 3.39 15.35
C TYR A 89 -0.31 3.30 16.24
N GLY A 90 0.23 4.44 16.66
CA GLY A 90 1.36 4.48 17.57
C GLY A 90 2.59 3.70 17.09
N SER A 91 3.17 2.90 17.97
CA SER A 91 4.38 2.14 17.68
C SER A 91 4.20 1.07 16.61
N ARG A 92 2.96 0.70 16.27
CA ARG A 92 2.73 -0.29 15.21
C ARG A 92 3.30 0.18 13.86
N LEU A 93 3.24 1.49 13.59
CA LEU A 93 3.81 2.05 12.37
C LEU A 93 5.33 1.91 12.33
N THR A 94 6.00 2.22 13.44
CA THR A 94 7.47 2.15 13.50
C THR A 94 7.98 0.71 13.56
N SER A 95 7.19 -0.21 14.10
CA SER A 95 7.55 -1.63 14.18
C SER A 95 7.25 -2.41 12.91
N SER A 96 6.46 -1.85 12.01
CA SER A 96 6.08 -2.51 10.77
C SER A 96 7.22 -2.47 9.75
N PRO A 97 7.35 -3.51 8.89
CA PRO A 97 8.29 -3.45 7.78
C PRO A 97 7.83 -2.52 6.65
N ALA A 98 6.67 -1.87 6.77
CA ALA A 98 6.19 -0.94 5.77
C ALA A 98 7.15 0.23 5.57
N ARG A 99 7.24 0.70 4.34
CA ARG A 99 8.09 1.81 3.94
C ARG A 99 7.59 3.14 4.51
N GLY A 100 6.28 3.30 4.63
CA GLY A 100 5.68 4.51 5.15
C GLY A 100 4.16 4.40 5.26
N PHE A 101 3.56 5.54 5.59
CA PHE A 101 2.13 5.66 5.83
C PHE A 101 1.63 6.95 5.20
N ILE A 102 0.48 6.87 4.51
CA ILE A 102 -0.18 8.05 3.93
C ILE A 102 -1.65 8.01 4.37
N PRO A 103 -2.17 9.05 5.04
CA PRO A 103 -3.60 9.14 5.25
C PRO A 103 -4.33 9.17 3.91
N LYS A 104 -5.46 8.47 3.81
CA LYS A 104 -6.19 8.37 2.53
C LYS A 104 -6.53 9.75 1.94
N ALA A 105 -6.85 10.72 2.80
CA ALA A 105 -7.17 12.07 2.36
C ALA A 105 -5.98 12.78 1.71
N ASP A 106 -4.76 12.35 1.99
CA ASP A 106 -3.53 12.97 1.50
C ASP A 106 -2.88 12.19 0.35
N LEU A 107 -3.55 11.15 -0.15
CA LEU A 107 -2.97 10.32 -1.20
C LEU A 107 -2.76 11.13 -2.48
N SER A 108 -1.53 11.08 -3.00
CA SER A 108 -1.16 11.63 -4.30
C SER A 108 0.02 10.83 -4.84
N GLY A 109 0.23 10.91 -6.16
CA GLY A 109 1.40 10.27 -6.76
C GLY A 109 2.71 10.85 -6.25
N GLU A 110 2.75 12.18 -6.07
CA GLU A 110 3.92 12.86 -5.51
C GLU A 110 4.20 12.39 -4.08
N GLY A 111 3.17 12.30 -3.24
CA GLY A 111 3.31 11.81 -1.87
C GLY A 111 3.80 10.38 -1.81
N LEU A 112 3.28 9.52 -2.68
CA LEU A 112 3.73 8.14 -2.77
C LEU A 112 5.19 8.07 -3.19
N GLN A 113 5.58 8.85 -4.19
CA GLN A 113 6.97 8.86 -4.65
C GLN A 113 7.93 9.31 -3.55
N ARG A 114 7.54 10.28 -2.75
CA ARG A 114 8.36 10.74 -1.61
C ARG A 114 8.60 9.64 -0.59
N VAL A 115 7.56 8.85 -0.28
CA VAL A 115 7.70 7.73 0.64
C VAL A 115 8.65 6.68 0.06
N LEU A 116 8.51 6.37 -1.22
CA LEU A 116 9.36 5.40 -1.89
C LEU A 116 10.81 5.85 -1.95
N ASP A 117 11.04 7.14 -2.08
CA ASP A 117 12.38 7.73 -2.10
C ASP A 117 12.99 7.87 -0.69
N GLY A 118 12.21 7.60 0.36
CA GLY A 118 12.66 7.76 1.72
C GLY A 118 12.76 9.20 2.20
N LEU A 119 12.11 10.14 1.50
CA LEU A 119 12.15 11.56 1.81
C LEU A 119 11.03 12.00 2.74
N ALA A 120 9.95 11.25 2.82
CA ALA A 120 8.84 11.50 3.72
C ALA A 120 9.11 10.84 5.06
N SER A 121 9.20 11.59 6.09
CA SER A 121 9.47 11.09 7.44
C SER A 121 8.35 11.47 8.40
#